data_b1337f913b80ce74d9596c24abe912e9
#
_entry.id   b1337f913b80ce74d9596c24abe912e9
#
_cell.length_a   1.000
_cell.length_b   1.000
_cell.length_c   1.000
_cell.angle_alpha   90.00
_cell.angle_beta   90.00
_cell.angle_gamma   90.00
#
_symmetry.space_group_name_H-M   'P 1'
#
loop_
_entity.id
_entity.type
_entity.pdbx_description
1 polymer ?
#
loop_
_entity_poly.entity_id
_entity_poly.type
_entity_poly.pdbx_seq_one_letter_code
_entity_poly.pdbx_strand_id
1 'polypeptide(L)'
;AALSLPAAKGWLAAARSDALARLTAMGLPARRDEYWRYTDPASLNATEVPAAHRFDASDEAAPFDGMDRLKIVFVDGIFDPAASDDLSLAGVTIERLAQVGGTDIHWAQGTYGVLEARGQAPVARPFAALNSAFATDGVLIHVTGRAARPVSLVYVHESETSDAILHHCVKLDPGASL
;
A
#
# COMPACT_ATOMS: atom_id res chain seq x y z
N ALA A 1 -21.92 -9.05 4.28
CA ALA A 1 -22.04 -7.60 4.07
C ALA A 1 -21.36 -7.24 2.75
N ALA A 2 -21.95 -6.33 1.95
CA ALA A 2 -21.29 -5.84 0.75
C ALA A 2 -20.07 -5.00 1.18
N LEU A 3 -18.89 -5.29 0.64
CA LEU A 3 -17.70 -4.48 0.85
C LEU A 3 -17.93 -3.10 0.23
N SER A 4 -17.87 -2.04 1.03
CA SER A 4 -17.96 -0.67 0.53
C SER A 4 -16.56 -0.12 0.28
N LEU A 5 -16.34 0.44 -0.90
CA LEU A 5 -15.08 1.11 -1.22
C LEU A 5 -14.82 2.29 -0.27
N PRO A 6 -13.58 2.55 0.12
CA PRO A 6 -13.22 3.78 0.80
C PRO A 6 -13.63 4.99 -0.04
N ALA A 7 -14.10 6.05 0.63
CA ALA A 7 -14.51 7.27 -0.05
C ALA A 7 -13.35 7.84 -0.89
N ALA A 8 -13.63 8.14 -2.15
CA ALA A 8 -12.68 8.75 -3.07
C ALA A 8 -13.42 9.60 -4.10
N LYS A 9 -12.68 10.50 -4.76
CA LYS A 9 -13.15 11.32 -5.87
C LYS A 9 -12.17 11.21 -7.04
N GLY A 10 -12.55 11.78 -8.18
CA GLY A 10 -11.66 11.87 -9.33
C GLY A 10 -11.11 10.52 -9.80
N TRP A 11 -9.85 10.50 -10.19
CA TRP A 11 -9.18 9.33 -10.77
C TRP A 11 -9.08 8.13 -9.79
N LEU A 12 -8.95 8.39 -8.50
CA LEU A 12 -8.82 7.32 -7.51
C LEU A 12 -10.13 6.54 -7.34
N ALA A 13 -11.28 7.21 -7.42
CA ALA A 13 -12.58 6.54 -7.37
C ALA A 13 -12.75 5.58 -8.56
N ALA A 14 -12.39 6.02 -9.77
CA ALA A 14 -12.41 5.17 -10.95
C ALA A 14 -11.45 3.97 -10.82
N ALA A 15 -10.21 4.21 -10.41
CA ALA A 15 -9.20 3.16 -10.25
C ALA A 15 -9.61 2.10 -9.21
N ARG A 16 -10.22 2.51 -8.08
CA ARG A 16 -10.76 1.60 -7.07
C ARG A 16 -11.94 0.78 -7.60
N SER A 17 -12.85 1.42 -8.33
CA SER A 17 -13.99 0.74 -8.96
C SER A 17 -13.53 -0.33 -9.95
N ASP A 18 -12.55 -0.02 -10.80
CA ASP A 18 -11.98 -0.95 -11.77
C ASP A 18 -11.27 -2.13 -11.07
N ALA A 19 -10.55 -1.86 -9.99
CA ALA A 19 -9.91 -2.90 -9.20
C ALA A 19 -10.94 -3.81 -8.51
N LEU A 20 -12.04 -3.26 -7.97
CA LEU A 20 -13.13 -4.03 -7.40
C LEU A 20 -13.81 -4.90 -8.46
N ALA A 21 -14.01 -4.38 -9.68
CA ALA A 21 -14.57 -5.16 -10.77
C ALA A 21 -13.67 -6.36 -11.12
N ARG A 22 -12.34 -6.16 -11.17
CA ARG A 22 -11.38 -7.27 -11.38
C ARG A 22 -11.42 -8.29 -10.24
N LEU A 23 -11.43 -7.83 -8.98
CA LEU A 23 -11.55 -8.71 -7.81
C LEU A 23 -12.84 -9.55 -7.88
N THR A 24 -13.95 -8.90 -8.20
CA THR A 24 -15.27 -9.58 -8.30
C THR A 24 -15.26 -10.63 -9.41
N ALA A 25 -14.63 -10.33 -10.54
CA ALA A 25 -14.54 -11.27 -11.67
C ALA A 25 -13.63 -12.48 -11.35
N MET A 26 -12.55 -12.28 -10.60
CA MET A 26 -11.63 -13.37 -10.21
C MET A 26 -12.16 -14.19 -9.03
N GLY A 27 -12.90 -13.58 -8.10
CA GLY A 27 -13.20 -14.16 -6.80
C GLY A 27 -11.98 -14.19 -5.87
N LEU A 28 -12.14 -14.80 -4.70
CA LEU A 28 -11.06 -14.98 -3.73
C LEU A 28 -10.18 -16.17 -4.11
N PRO A 29 -8.89 -16.17 -3.73
CA PRO A 29 -7.97 -17.24 -4.12
C PRO A 29 -8.32 -18.55 -3.43
N ALA A 30 -8.04 -19.64 -4.13
CA ALA A 30 -8.18 -21.00 -3.62
C ALA A 30 -6.80 -21.67 -3.52
N ARG A 31 -6.66 -22.67 -2.65
CA ARG A 31 -5.41 -23.41 -2.45
C ARG A 31 -4.86 -24.04 -3.73
N ARG A 32 -5.72 -24.31 -4.72
CA ARG A 32 -5.33 -24.91 -6.01
C ARG A 32 -4.80 -23.91 -7.02
N ASP A 33 -4.92 -22.62 -6.73
CA ASP A 33 -4.40 -21.59 -7.62
C ASP A 33 -2.87 -21.60 -7.61
N GLU A 34 -2.26 -21.44 -8.77
CA GLU A 34 -0.80 -21.52 -8.96
C GLU A 34 -0.03 -20.63 -7.98
N TYR A 35 -0.53 -19.42 -7.72
CA TYR A 35 0.11 -18.46 -6.83
C TYR A 35 0.07 -18.90 -5.35
N TRP A 36 -0.89 -19.77 -4.99
CA TRP A 36 -1.12 -20.22 -3.61
C TRP A 36 -0.66 -21.66 -3.37
N ARG A 37 0.11 -22.23 -4.29
CA ARG A 37 0.55 -23.64 -4.24
C ARG A 37 1.21 -24.02 -2.92
N TYR A 38 1.98 -23.11 -2.35
CA TYR A 38 2.75 -23.34 -1.12
C TYR A 38 2.18 -22.66 0.12
N THR A 39 1.10 -21.91 -0.01
CA THR A 39 0.46 -21.16 1.07
C THR A 39 -1.04 -21.34 0.99
N ASP A 40 -1.67 -21.78 2.07
CA ASP A 40 -3.12 -21.92 2.09
C ASP A 40 -3.77 -20.53 2.32
N PRO A 41 -4.56 -19.99 1.37
CA PRO A 41 -5.22 -18.70 1.54
C PRO A 41 -6.48 -18.75 2.41
N ALA A 42 -6.88 -19.92 2.93
CA ALA A 42 -8.14 -20.09 3.66
C ALA A 42 -8.24 -19.17 4.88
N SER A 43 -7.12 -18.95 5.60
CA SER A 43 -7.10 -18.04 6.74
C SER A 43 -7.33 -16.58 6.35
N LEU A 44 -6.90 -16.19 5.15
CA LEU A 44 -7.08 -14.81 4.61
C LEU A 44 -8.47 -14.62 3.99
N ASN A 45 -9.16 -15.71 3.68
CA ASN A 45 -10.54 -15.72 3.13
C ASN A 45 -11.60 -15.91 4.22
N ALA A 46 -11.20 -16.07 5.48
CA ALA A 46 -12.13 -16.32 6.59
C ALA A 46 -13.08 -15.15 6.79
N THR A 47 -14.35 -15.45 7.04
CA THR A 47 -15.37 -14.44 7.37
C THR A 47 -15.18 -13.87 8.77
N GLU A 48 -14.58 -14.65 9.67
CA GLU A 48 -14.15 -14.24 11.01
C GLU A 48 -12.65 -14.39 11.08
N VAL A 49 -11.95 -13.26 11.19
CA VAL A 49 -10.51 -13.23 11.30
C VAL A 49 -10.14 -13.32 12.77
N PRO A 50 -9.27 -14.26 13.17
CA PRO A 50 -8.80 -14.31 14.55
C PRO A 50 -8.00 -13.06 14.89
N ALA A 51 -8.05 -12.64 16.15
CA ALA A 51 -7.20 -11.55 16.62
C ALA A 51 -5.71 -11.88 16.38
N ALA A 52 -4.97 -10.89 15.91
CA ALA A 52 -3.54 -11.02 15.69
C ALA A 52 -2.79 -10.94 17.02
N HIS A 53 -1.73 -11.72 17.17
CA HIS A 53 -0.80 -11.51 18.27
C HIS A 53 0.05 -10.28 17.98
N ARG A 54 0.06 -9.34 18.92
CA ARG A 54 0.98 -8.21 18.87
C ARG A 54 2.39 -8.68 19.20
N PHE A 55 3.33 -8.26 18.37
CA PHE A 55 4.75 -8.49 18.66
C PHE A 55 5.24 -7.42 19.64
N ASP A 56 5.82 -7.85 20.74
CA ASP A 56 6.48 -6.94 21.67
C ASP A 56 7.95 -6.77 21.26
N ALA A 57 8.25 -5.61 20.71
CA ALA A 57 9.59 -5.22 20.26
C ALA A 57 10.32 -4.31 21.27
N SER A 58 9.84 -4.21 22.51
CA SER A 58 10.38 -3.28 23.50
C SER A 58 11.86 -3.49 23.81
N ASP A 59 12.34 -4.72 23.68
CA ASP A 59 13.74 -5.11 23.93
C ASP A 59 14.61 -5.13 22.65
N GLU A 60 14.04 -4.78 21.49
CA GLU A 60 14.75 -4.81 20.23
C GLU A 60 15.05 -3.40 19.69
N ALA A 61 16.27 -3.20 19.20
CA ALA A 61 16.58 -1.98 18.46
C ALA A 61 15.79 -1.94 17.14
N ALA A 62 15.20 -0.80 16.83
CA ALA A 62 14.47 -0.65 15.58
C ALA A 62 15.41 -0.92 14.38
N PRO A 63 14.97 -1.69 13.36
CA PRO A 63 15.79 -1.92 12.17
C PRO A 63 16.24 -0.59 11.54
N PHE A 64 17.53 -0.52 11.19
CA PHE A 64 18.15 0.68 10.60
C PHE A 64 18.18 1.92 11.49
N ASP A 65 18.12 1.78 12.83
CA ASP A 65 18.05 2.90 13.76
C ASP A 65 19.28 3.83 13.67
N GLY A 66 20.44 3.32 13.33
CA GLY A 66 21.66 4.10 13.13
C GLY A 66 21.81 4.76 11.76
N MET A 67 20.84 4.65 10.85
CA MET A 67 20.92 5.24 9.50
C MET A 67 20.25 6.60 9.43
N ASP A 68 20.94 7.58 8.80
CA ASP A 68 20.28 8.83 8.37
C ASP A 68 19.31 8.51 7.24
N ARG A 69 18.02 8.61 7.53
CA ARG A 69 16.91 8.25 6.63
C ARG A 69 15.70 9.14 6.89
N LEU A 70 14.88 9.34 5.88
CA LEU A 70 13.56 9.93 6.06
C LEU A 70 12.58 8.81 6.44
N LYS A 71 11.95 8.91 7.61
CA LYS A 71 10.97 7.93 8.09
C LYS A 71 9.55 8.39 7.81
N ILE A 72 8.74 7.48 7.29
CA ILE A 72 7.29 7.65 7.10
C ILE A 72 6.61 6.52 7.84
N VAL A 73 5.86 6.85 8.88
CA VAL A 73 5.30 5.87 9.82
C VAL A 73 3.79 5.74 9.61
N PHE A 74 3.34 4.50 9.57
CA PHE A 74 1.94 4.13 9.60
C PHE A 74 1.69 3.23 10.80
N VAL A 75 0.75 3.59 11.65
CA VAL A 75 0.28 2.78 12.78
C VAL A 75 -1.08 2.21 12.42
N ASP A 76 -1.22 0.90 12.43
CA ASP A 76 -2.46 0.20 12.04
C ASP A 76 -3.04 0.68 10.69
N GLY A 77 -2.17 0.98 9.73
CA GLY A 77 -2.56 1.49 8.41
C GLY A 77 -2.91 2.99 8.36
N ILE A 78 -2.76 3.72 9.45
CA ILE A 78 -3.01 5.16 9.54
C ILE A 78 -1.67 5.89 9.61
N PHE A 79 -1.49 6.92 8.78
CA PHE A 79 -0.29 7.75 8.82
C PHE A 79 -0.16 8.47 10.16
N ASP A 80 1.00 8.31 10.79
CA ASP A 80 1.35 9.02 12.03
C ASP A 80 2.31 10.19 11.75
N PRO A 81 1.81 11.44 11.74
CA PRO A 81 2.66 12.60 11.50
C PRO A 81 3.62 12.90 12.66
N ALA A 82 3.32 12.44 13.87
CA ALA A 82 4.18 12.70 15.04
C ALA A 82 5.39 11.76 15.06
N ALA A 83 5.24 10.55 14.57
CA ALA A 83 6.31 9.56 14.45
C ALA A 83 7.08 9.66 13.12
N SER A 84 6.55 10.38 12.13
CA SER A 84 7.16 10.58 10.82
C SER A 84 8.05 11.82 10.80
N ASP A 85 9.04 11.79 9.91
CA ASP A 85 9.83 12.97 9.59
C ASP A 85 9.05 13.92 8.67
N ASP A 86 9.55 15.17 8.52
CA ASP A 86 9.07 16.06 7.45
C ASP A 86 9.29 15.40 6.10
N LEU A 87 8.25 15.36 5.27
CA LEU A 87 8.26 14.69 3.97
C LEU A 87 9.06 15.46 2.90
N SER A 88 9.62 16.62 3.25
CA SER A 88 10.46 17.41 2.35
C SER A 88 11.82 16.75 2.16
N LEU A 89 12.14 16.36 0.94
CA LEU A 89 13.41 15.73 0.59
C LEU A 89 13.88 16.24 -0.79
N ALA A 90 15.12 16.73 -0.85
CA ALA A 90 15.69 17.21 -2.10
C ALA A 90 15.72 16.10 -3.18
N GLY A 91 15.29 16.43 -4.39
CA GLY A 91 15.24 15.50 -5.52
C GLY A 91 14.06 14.52 -5.49
N VAL A 92 13.15 14.66 -4.51
CA VAL A 92 12.01 13.77 -4.32
C VAL A 92 10.77 14.56 -3.96
N THR A 93 9.65 14.24 -4.59
CA THR A 93 8.32 14.68 -4.15
C THR A 93 7.64 13.53 -3.45
N ILE A 94 7.22 13.74 -2.20
CA ILE A 94 6.53 12.73 -1.39
C ILE A 94 5.16 13.29 -1.01
N GLU A 95 4.11 12.59 -1.41
CA GLU A 95 2.72 12.96 -1.16
C GLU A 95 1.96 11.75 -0.59
N ARG A 96 0.83 11.99 0.05
CA ARG A 96 -0.02 10.91 0.54
C ARG A 96 -1.21 10.70 -0.36
N LEU A 97 -1.53 9.43 -0.65
CA LEU A 97 -2.66 9.04 -1.48
C LEU A 97 -3.98 9.61 -0.96
N ALA A 98 -4.18 9.60 0.36
CA ALA A 98 -5.38 10.15 0.99
C ALA A 98 -5.56 11.67 0.73
N GLN A 99 -4.49 12.40 0.50
CA GLN A 99 -4.52 13.84 0.25
C GLN A 99 -4.75 14.18 -1.23
N VAL A 100 -4.09 13.44 -2.14
CA VAL A 100 -4.08 13.79 -3.57
C VAL A 100 -5.00 12.94 -4.42
N GLY A 101 -5.54 11.86 -3.88
CA GLY A 101 -6.41 10.94 -4.64
C GLY A 101 -7.70 11.55 -5.18
N GLY A 102 -8.08 12.73 -4.69
CA GLY A 102 -9.24 13.49 -5.14
C GLY A 102 -8.93 14.61 -6.13
N THR A 103 -7.68 14.82 -6.52
CA THR A 103 -7.29 15.83 -7.51
C THR A 103 -7.69 15.41 -8.93
N ASP A 104 -7.89 16.36 -9.81
CA ASP A 104 -8.32 16.06 -11.20
C ASP A 104 -7.21 15.41 -12.01
N ILE A 105 -5.96 15.85 -11.82
CA ILE A 105 -4.80 15.37 -12.56
C ILE A 105 -3.66 15.09 -11.56
N HIS A 106 -3.14 13.87 -11.60
CA HIS A 106 -1.98 13.47 -10.81
C HIS A 106 -1.19 12.37 -11.54
N TRP A 107 0.13 12.38 -11.46
CA TRP A 107 1.00 11.38 -12.12
C TRP A 107 0.69 9.95 -11.67
N ALA A 108 0.28 9.77 -10.42
CA ALA A 108 -0.07 8.47 -9.86
C ALA A 108 -1.26 7.81 -10.54
N GLN A 109 -2.12 8.58 -11.22
CA GLN A 109 -3.21 8.03 -12.04
C GLN A 109 -2.70 7.03 -13.08
N GLY A 110 -1.54 7.28 -13.67
CA GLY A 110 -0.92 6.38 -14.65
C GLY A 110 -0.15 5.20 -14.03
N THR A 111 -0.08 5.11 -12.70
CA THR A 111 0.73 4.11 -11.97
C THR A 111 -0.10 3.27 -11.01
N TYR A 112 -1.06 3.88 -10.32
CA TYR A 112 -1.88 3.23 -9.30
C TYR A 112 -2.68 2.06 -9.89
N GLY A 113 -2.47 0.86 -9.37
CA GLY A 113 -3.13 -0.37 -9.84
C GLY A 113 -2.72 -0.85 -11.24
N VAL A 114 -1.88 -0.12 -11.98
CA VAL A 114 -1.50 -0.46 -13.37
C VAL A 114 -0.69 -1.75 -13.42
N LEU A 115 0.30 -1.92 -12.55
CA LEU A 115 1.09 -3.15 -12.48
C LEU A 115 0.26 -4.32 -11.97
N GLU A 116 -0.65 -4.07 -11.04
CA GLU A 116 -1.61 -5.05 -10.56
C GLU A 116 -2.48 -5.54 -11.72
N ALA A 117 -3.12 -4.63 -12.46
CA ALA A 117 -4.00 -4.97 -13.57
C ALA A 117 -3.28 -5.75 -14.68
N ARG A 118 -2.06 -5.34 -15.05
CA ARG A 118 -1.23 -6.04 -16.04
C ARG A 118 -0.75 -7.40 -15.54
N GLY A 119 -0.53 -7.52 -14.25
CA GLY A 119 -0.03 -8.73 -13.62
C GLY A 119 -1.08 -9.82 -13.39
N GLN A 120 -2.35 -9.60 -13.73
CA GLN A 120 -3.40 -10.62 -13.60
C GLN A 120 -3.29 -11.75 -14.64
N ALA A 121 -2.61 -11.52 -15.75
CA ALA A 121 -2.30 -12.56 -16.72
C ALA A 121 -0.79 -12.90 -16.64
N PRO A 122 -0.36 -14.17 -16.66
CA PRO A 122 -1.17 -15.40 -16.80
C PRO A 122 -1.79 -15.92 -15.47
N VAL A 123 -1.46 -15.33 -14.31
CA VAL A 123 -1.91 -15.81 -13.01
C VAL A 123 -2.72 -14.75 -12.28
N ALA A 124 -3.97 -15.07 -11.93
CA ALA A 124 -4.84 -14.19 -11.18
C ALA A 124 -4.29 -13.93 -9.76
N ARG A 125 -4.30 -12.66 -9.34
CA ARG A 125 -3.82 -12.19 -8.03
C ARG A 125 -4.91 -11.36 -7.33
N PRO A 126 -5.97 -12.00 -6.83
CA PRO A 126 -7.14 -11.29 -6.30
C PRO A 126 -6.81 -10.39 -5.11
N PHE A 127 -5.87 -10.77 -4.23
CA PHE A 127 -5.48 -9.89 -3.12
C PHE A 127 -4.71 -8.63 -3.57
N ALA A 128 -4.04 -8.67 -4.71
CA ALA A 128 -3.45 -7.45 -5.28
C ALA A 128 -4.55 -6.50 -5.78
N ALA A 129 -5.61 -7.03 -6.41
CA ALA A 129 -6.78 -6.25 -6.81
C ALA A 129 -7.56 -5.73 -5.59
N LEU A 130 -7.69 -6.56 -4.53
CA LEU A 130 -8.28 -6.13 -3.26
C LEU A 130 -7.50 -4.95 -2.67
N ASN A 131 -6.18 -5.03 -2.63
CA ASN A 131 -5.35 -3.92 -2.14
C ASN A 131 -5.57 -2.65 -2.97
N SER A 132 -5.59 -2.74 -4.30
CA SER A 132 -5.86 -1.58 -5.18
C SER A 132 -7.26 -0.99 -4.97
N ALA A 133 -8.27 -1.85 -4.66
CA ALA A 133 -9.64 -1.39 -4.43
C ALA A 133 -9.82 -0.73 -3.06
N PHE A 134 -9.20 -1.29 -2.01
CA PHE A 134 -9.51 -0.94 -0.62
C PHE A 134 -8.41 -0.17 0.12
N ALA A 135 -7.26 0.11 -0.51
CA ALA A 135 -6.23 0.92 0.14
C ALA A 135 -6.79 2.26 0.62
N THR A 136 -6.65 2.52 1.92
CA THR A 136 -7.13 3.75 2.55
C THR A 136 -6.14 4.89 2.38
N ASP A 137 -4.84 4.57 2.33
CA ASP A 137 -3.76 5.54 2.16
C ASP A 137 -2.54 4.88 1.49
N GLY A 138 -1.45 5.60 1.41
CA GLY A 138 -0.17 5.21 0.86
C GLY A 138 0.68 6.42 0.56
N VAL A 139 1.95 6.20 0.24
CA VAL A 139 2.84 7.27 -0.21
C VAL A 139 3.05 7.21 -1.72
N LEU A 140 3.09 8.37 -2.32
CA LEU A 140 3.35 8.60 -3.72
C LEU A 140 4.69 9.31 -3.82
N ILE A 141 5.71 8.58 -4.24
CA ILE A 141 7.10 9.05 -4.29
C ILE A 141 7.50 9.25 -5.73
N HIS A 142 7.75 10.50 -6.13
CA HIS A 142 8.29 10.84 -7.43
C HIS A 142 9.71 11.35 -7.29
N VAL A 143 10.66 10.61 -7.83
CA VAL A 143 12.09 10.91 -7.75
C VAL A 143 12.53 11.53 -9.06
N THR A 144 12.90 12.80 -9.02
CA THR A 144 13.32 13.58 -10.20
C THR A 144 14.82 13.80 -10.26
N GLY A 145 15.54 13.43 -9.19
CA GLY A 145 16.98 13.58 -9.09
C GLY A 145 17.59 12.50 -8.18
N ARG A 146 18.70 12.81 -7.55
CA ARG A 146 19.29 11.95 -6.52
C ARG A 146 18.71 12.33 -5.17
N ALA A 147 18.06 11.39 -4.48
CA ALA A 147 17.61 11.58 -3.12
C ALA A 147 18.79 11.83 -2.18
N ALA A 148 18.64 12.80 -1.27
CA ALA A 148 19.71 13.16 -0.33
C ALA A 148 19.96 12.06 0.71
N ARG A 149 18.93 11.29 1.04
CA ARG A 149 18.96 10.15 1.98
C ARG A 149 17.88 9.11 1.63
N PRO A 150 18.03 7.86 2.08
CA PRO A 150 17.00 6.83 1.87
C PRO A 150 15.65 7.19 2.49
N VAL A 151 14.58 6.67 1.93
CA VAL A 151 13.22 6.74 2.50
C VAL A 151 12.88 5.38 3.10
N SER A 152 12.44 5.39 4.35
CA SER A 152 11.95 4.21 5.05
C SER A 152 10.45 4.31 5.30
N LEU A 153 9.73 3.30 4.86
CA LEU A 153 8.33 3.10 5.24
C LEU A 153 8.31 2.19 6.46
N VAL A 154 7.77 2.67 7.55
CA VAL A 154 7.70 1.95 8.83
C VAL A 154 6.24 1.64 9.13
N TYR A 155 5.96 0.36 9.37
CA TYR A 155 4.63 -0.09 9.73
C TYR A 155 4.65 -0.61 11.16
N VAL A 156 3.79 -0.05 11.99
CA VAL A 156 3.60 -0.44 13.38
C VAL A 156 2.19 -1.01 13.53
N HIS A 157 2.08 -2.19 14.12
CA HIS A 157 0.80 -2.83 14.40
C HIS A 157 0.59 -2.90 15.91
N GLU A 158 -0.35 -2.09 16.40
CA GLU A 158 -0.72 -2.01 17.82
C GLU A 158 -2.08 -2.64 18.09
N SER A 159 -2.96 -2.69 17.09
CA SER A 159 -4.28 -3.30 17.19
C SER A 159 -4.21 -4.79 16.84
N GLU A 160 -4.96 -5.60 17.57
CA GLU A 160 -5.14 -7.03 17.27
C GLU A 160 -6.19 -7.29 16.19
N THR A 161 -6.95 -6.27 15.79
CA THR A 161 -8.13 -6.41 14.91
C THR A 161 -8.19 -5.41 13.75
N SER A 162 -7.18 -4.54 13.61
CA SER A 162 -7.16 -3.56 12.51
C SER A 162 -6.70 -4.17 11.20
N ASP A 163 -7.27 -3.70 10.09
CA ASP A 163 -6.77 -3.93 8.75
C ASP A 163 -5.89 -2.76 8.30
N ALA A 164 -4.69 -3.08 7.84
CA ALA A 164 -3.77 -2.09 7.27
C ALA A 164 -3.65 -2.32 5.76
N ILE A 165 -4.44 -1.59 4.97
CA ILE A 165 -4.45 -1.70 3.51
C ILE A 165 -3.87 -0.41 2.92
N LEU A 166 -2.62 -0.48 2.48
CA LEU A 166 -1.86 0.64 1.93
C LEU A 166 -1.39 0.35 0.51
N HIS A 167 -1.39 1.37 -0.35
CA HIS A 167 -0.91 1.25 -1.72
C HIS A 167 0.08 2.38 -2.03
N HIS A 168 1.34 2.02 -2.21
CA HIS A 168 2.40 2.97 -2.53
C HIS A 168 2.70 2.97 -4.02
N CYS A 169 2.97 4.15 -4.57
CA CYS A 169 3.47 4.31 -5.92
C CYS A 169 4.82 5.00 -5.89
N VAL A 170 5.82 4.40 -6.53
CA VAL A 170 7.16 4.99 -6.68
C VAL A 170 7.46 5.14 -8.16
N LYS A 171 7.80 6.35 -8.55
CA LYS A 171 8.21 6.69 -9.91
C LYS A 171 9.59 7.33 -9.88
N LEU A 172 10.52 6.80 -10.65
CA LEU A 172 11.84 7.38 -10.85
C LEU A 172 11.96 7.89 -12.28
N ASP A 173 12.39 9.13 -12.43
CA ASP A 173 12.73 9.67 -13.74
C ASP A 173 14.07 9.10 -14.24
N PRO A 174 14.37 9.15 -15.53
CA PRO A 174 15.64 8.66 -16.06
C PRO A 174 16.83 9.31 -15.37
N GLY A 175 17.75 8.49 -14.84
CA GLY A 175 18.92 8.94 -14.10
C GLY A 175 18.68 9.33 -12.64
N ALA A 176 17.45 9.29 -12.15
CA ALA A 176 17.11 9.50 -10.75
C ALA A 176 17.48 8.28 -9.88
N SER A 177 17.72 8.52 -8.59
CA SER A 177 18.04 7.47 -7.60
C SER A 177 17.43 7.80 -6.24
N LEU A 178 16.90 6.77 -5.58
CA LEU A 178 16.29 6.82 -4.25
C LEU A 178 17.09 5.96 -3.29
#